data_97faecaf947f60139b0c8a56d0d98adb
#
_entry.id   97faecaf947f60139b0c8a56d0d98adb
#
_cell.length_a   1.000
_cell.length_b   1.000
_cell.length_c   1.000
_cell.angle_alpha   90.00
_cell.angle_beta   90.00
_cell.angle_gamma   90.00
#
_symmetry.space_group_name_H-M   'P 1'
#
loop_
_entity.id
_entity.type
_entity.pdbx_description
1 polymer ?
#
loop_
_entity_poly.entity_id
_entity_poly.type
_entity_poly.pdbx_seq_one_letter_code
_entity_poly.pdbx_strand_id
1 'polypeptide(L)'
;MITRVKAVITAYRPDVATLGENLTATAPQVETLLLVANDGAPWSCQLPGNVALVRQAKNIGLGAAYNLAARWAREQMATHLLLLDQDSVPASGMVAALMEGFQQPGPVAAVGPLWRDSRTREDGFFVRLVRWGARKYQPAAGEIAPVDFIISSGSLISLAALADIGPYDEGLFLEHTDTDWALRARAKGYRFYGVADARLDHVLGDAALSVSPLGLRRRFFVHKPERNYYLLRNSLALWRRHYAPWSWVIHDVRRTFLLMVFYALFVPPRLARLRSMFRAVRDGLAMK
;
A
#
# COMPACT_ATOMS: atom_id res chain seq x y z
N MET A 1 -27.00 6.43 -6.94
CA MET A 1 -26.30 5.20 -7.38
C MET A 1 -26.12 4.35 -6.15
N ILE A 2 -26.49 3.06 -6.18
CA ILE A 2 -26.33 2.17 -5.01
C ILE A 2 -24.84 1.92 -4.82
N THR A 3 -24.34 2.19 -3.62
CA THR A 3 -22.93 1.95 -3.26
C THR A 3 -22.71 0.45 -3.06
N ARG A 4 -21.77 -0.13 -3.80
CA ARG A 4 -21.41 -1.55 -3.74
C ARG A 4 -19.91 -1.67 -3.52
N VAL A 5 -19.53 -2.14 -2.35
CA VAL A 5 -18.12 -2.30 -1.97
C VAL A 5 -17.73 -3.77 -2.07
N LYS A 6 -16.67 -4.02 -2.82
CA LYS A 6 -15.96 -5.31 -2.84
C LYS A 6 -14.60 -5.13 -2.17
N ALA A 7 -13.99 -6.22 -1.73
CA ALA A 7 -12.64 -6.18 -1.18
C ALA A 7 -11.72 -7.16 -1.92
N VAL A 8 -10.43 -6.91 -1.86
CA VAL A 8 -9.38 -7.86 -2.23
C VAL A 8 -8.36 -7.98 -1.11
N ILE A 9 -8.00 -9.21 -0.78
CA ILE A 9 -6.82 -9.52 0.02
C ILE A 9 -5.80 -10.21 -0.89
N THR A 10 -4.58 -9.65 -0.96
CA THR A 10 -3.48 -10.27 -1.70
C THR A 10 -2.59 -11.02 -0.72
N ALA A 11 -2.48 -12.35 -0.90
CA ALA A 11 -1.73 -13.24 -0.02
C ALA A 11 -0.52 -13.85 -0.73
N TYR A 12 0.66 -13.68 -0.14
CA TYR A 12 1.92 -14.27 -0.59
C TYR A 12 2.63 -14.94 0.60
N ARG A 13 2.64 -16.28 0.61
CA ARG A 13 3.18 -17.09 1.72
C ARG A 13 2.63 -16.61 3.07
N PRO A 14 1.31 -16.57 3.24
CA PRO A 14 0.70 -15.98 4.41
C PRO A 14 0.94 -16.80 5.68
N ASP A 15 0.97 -16.12 6.81
CA ASP A 15 0.60 -16.75 8.07
C ASP A 15 -0.90 -17.00 8.05
N VAL A 16 -1.29 -18.27 8.09
CA VAL A 16 -2.69 -18.67 7.89
C VAL A 16 -3.61 -18.19 9.01
N ALA A 17 -3.08 -18.08 10.24
CA ALA A 17 -3.85 -17.60 11.37
C ALA A 17 -4.19 -16.11 11.20
N THR A 18 -3.17 -15.28 10.92
CA THR A 18 -3.34 -13.86 10.69
C THR A 18 -4.24 -13.57 9.47
N LEU A 19 -4.08 -14.36 8.39
CA LEU A 19 -4.98 -14.26 7.23
C LEU A 19 -6.43 -14.60 7.61
N GLY A 20 -6.63 -15.60 8.46
CA GLY A 20 -7.96 -15.99 8.97
C GLY A 20 -8.62 -14.86 9.79
N GLU A 21 -7.86 -14.17 10.63
CA GLU A 21 -8.34 -13.00 11.37
C GLU A 21 -8.75 -11.87 10.42
N ASN A 22 -7.91 -11.57 9.42
CA ASN A 22 -8.24 -10.56 8.40
C ASN A 22 -9.52 -10.92 7.64
N LEU A 23 -9.66 -12.16 7.14
CA LEU A 23 -10.85 -12.62 6.44
C LEU A 23 -12.11 -12.48 7.30
N THR A 24 -12.02 -12.86 8.57
CA THR A 24 -13.14 -12.79 9.52
C THR A 24 -13.54 -11.34 9.80
N ALA A 25 -12.58 -10.44 9.92
CA ALA A 25 -12.83 -9.03 10.19
C ALA A 25 -13.34 -8.27 8.94
N THR A 26 -12.90 -8.66 7.75
CA THR A 26 -13.21 -7.95 6.50
C THR A 26 -14.53 -8.40 5.88
N ALA A 27 -14.79 -9.72 5.85
CA ALA A 27 -15.92 -10.30 5.13
C ALA A 27 -17.28 -9.69 5.52
N PRO A 28 -17.59 -9.42 6.81
CA PRO A 28 -18.88 -8.81 7.20
C PRO A 28 -19.05 -7.36 6.73
N GLN A 29 -17.99 -6.67 6.34
CA GLN A 29 -18.01 -5.26 5.98
C GLN A 29 -18.19 -5.00 4.48
N VAL A 30 -18.16 -6.04 3.65
CA VAL A 30 -18.22 -5.93 2.19
C VAL A 30 -19.20 -6.96 1.60
N GLU A 31 -19.70 -6.69 0.40
CA GLU A 31 -20.61 -7.63 -0.26
C GLU A 31 -19.91 -8.95 -0.62
N THR A 32 -18.71 -8.87 -1.16
CA THR A 32 -17.88 -10.02 -1.55
C THR A 32 -16.42 -9.66 -1.41
N LEU A 33 -15.62 -10.63 -1.01
CA LEU A 33 -14.17 -10.49 -0.89
C LEU A 33 -13.49 -11.46 -1.86
N LEU A 34 -12.50 -10.97 -2.61
CA LEU A 34 -11.62 -11.77 -3.43
C LEU A 34 -10.31 -12.03 -2.68
N LEU A 35 -10.00 -13.29 -2.40
CA LEU A 35 -8.69 -13.70 -1.89
C LEU A 35 -7.81 -14.10 -3.08
N VAL A 36 -6.74 -13.36 -3.32
CA VAL A 36 -5.75 -13.67 -4.36
C VAL A 36 -4.56 -14.37 -3.72
N ALA A 37 -4.48 -15.69 -3.88
CA ALA A 37 -3.31 -16.48 -3.49
C ALA A 37 -2.21 -16.31 -4.54
N ASN A 38 -1.22 -15.46 -4.22
CA ASN A 38 -0.25 -14.91 -5.17
C ASN A 38 1.14 -15.57 -5.09
N ASP A 39 1.23 -16.85 -4.76
CA ASP A 39 2.53 -17.52 -4.50
C ASP A 39 2.73 -18.85 -5.22
N GLY A 40 1.70 -19.39 -5.86
CA GLY A 40 1.75 -20.72 -6.49
C GLY A 40 1.87 -21.89 -5.51
N ALA A 41 1.85 -21.61 -4.19
CA ALA A 41 2.00 -22.63 -3.15
C ALA A 41 0.65 -23.16 -2.67
N PRO A 42 0.54 -24.44 -2.32
CA PRO A 42 -0.64 -25.00 -1.70
C PRO A 42 -0.71 -24.58 -0.22
N TRP A 43 -1.70 -23.80 0.13
CA TRP A 43 -2.11 -23.55 1.52
C TRP A 43 -3.64 -23.45 1.56
N SER A 44 -4.20 -23.66 2.75
CA SER A 44 -5.65 -23.61 2.95
C SER A 44 -5.98 -22.86 4.22
N CYS A 45 -7.08 -22.13 4.18
CA CYS A 45 -7.69 -21.52 5.34
C CYS A 45 -9.22 -21.67 5.21
N GLN A 46 -9.93 -21.55 6.33
CA GLN A 46 -11.37 -21.51 6.31
C GLN A 46 -11.83 -20.19 5.68
N LEU A 47 -12.66 -20.27 4.64
CA LEU A 47 -13.17 -19.10 3.95
C LEU A 47 -14.58 -18.78 4.42
N PRO A 48 -14.89 -17.52 4.80
CA PRO A 48 -16.26 -17.06 4.95
C PRO A 48 -17.09 -17.24 3.67
N GLY A 49 -18.39 -17.36 3.79
CA GLY A 49 -19.29 -17.70 2.68
C GLY A 49 -19.32 -16.70 1.52
N ASN A 50 -18.92 -15.45 1.76
CA ASN A 50 -18.83 -14.40 0.72
C ASN A 50 -17.41 -14.19 0.20
N VAL A 51 -16.47 -15.11 0.42
CA VAL A 51 -15.10 -15.05 -0.06
C VAL A 51 -14.91 -15.93 -1.29
N ALA A 52 -14.49 -15.33 -2.39
CA ALA A 52 -14.02 -16.02 -3.59
C ALA A 52 -12.50 -16.17 -3.54
N LEU A 53 -11.96 -17.31 -3.98
CA LEU A 53 -10.52 -17.59 -4.02
C LEU A 53 -10.03 -17.72 -5.44
N VAL A 54 -8.99 -16.95 -5.79
CA VAL A 54 -8.24 -17.10 -7.04
C VAL A 54 -6.79 -17.43 -6.73
N ARG A 55 -6.27 -18.50 -7.32
CA ARG A 55 -4.87 -18.93 -7.16
C ARG A 55 -4.06 -18.56 -8.39
N GLN A 56 -2.93 -17.90 -8.16
CA GLN A 56 -1.95 -17.63 -9.21
C GLN A 56 -0.88 -18.71 -9.21
N ALA A 57 -0.47 -19.19 -10.40
CA ALA A 57 0.59 -20.20 -10.53
C ALA A 57 1.97 -19.70 -10.06
N LYS A 58 2.15 -18.37 -9.97
CA LYS A 58 3.37 -17.69 -9.50
C LYS A 58 3.02 -16.32 -8.95
N ASN A 59 3.96 -15.70 -8.26
CA ASN A 59 3.81 -14.30 -7.84
C ASN A 59 3.75 -13.37 -9.08
N ILE A 60 2.60 -12.73 -9.28
CA ILE A 60 2.36 -11.79 -10.38
C ILE A 60 2.64 -10.34 -9.99
N GLY A 61 3.02 -10.08 -8.75
CA GLY A 61 3.20 -8.73 -8.20
C GLY A 61 1.91 -8.10 -7.69
N LEU A 62 2.07 -6.99 -6.97
CA LEU A 62 0.97 -6.33 -6.30
C LEU A 62 0.06 -5.58 -7.27
N GLY A 63 0.65 -4.84 -8.22
CA GLY A 63 -0.11 -4.11 -9.22
C GLY A 63 -0.99 -5.01 -10.08
N ALA A 64 -0.46 -6.16 -10.53
CA ALA A 64 -1.23 -7.13 -11.31
C ALA A 64 -2.36 -7.76 -10.49
N ALA A 65 -2.12 -8.05 -9.20
CA ALA A 65 -3.15 -8.57 -8.30
C ALA A 65 -4.29 -7.55 -8.10
N TYR A 66 -3.96 -6.26 -7.93
CA TYR A 66 -4.96 -5.20 -7.82
C TYR A 66 -5.74 -4.98 -9.11
N ASN A 67 -5.07 -5.05 -10.28
CA ASN A 67 -5.74 -4.94 -11.57
C ASN A 67 -6.68 -6.14 -11.82
N LEU A 68 -6.28 -7.35 -11.43
CA LEU A 68 -7.13 -8.53 -11.48
C LEU A 68 -8.39 -8.33 -10.61
N ALA A 69 -8.22 -7.89 -9.37
CA ALA A 69 -9.32 -7.63 -8.46
C ALA A 69 -10.24 -6.51 -8.95
N ALA A 70 -9.68 -5.46 -9.57
CA ALA A 70 -10.47 -4.36 -10.12
C ALA A 70 -11.34 -4.81 -11.31
N ARG A 71 -10.81 -5.67 -12.19
CA ARG A 71 -11.61 -6.29 -13.27
C ARG A 71 -12.75 -7.13 -12.69
N TRP A 72 -12.41 -8.04 -11.78
CA TRP A 72 -13.40 -8.88 -11.10
C TRP A 72 -14.49 -8.05 -10.40
N ALA A 73 -14.13 -6.97 -9.70
CA ALA A 73 -15.09 -6.12 -9.01
C ALA A 73 -16.01 -5.36 -9.98
N ARG A 74 -15.48 -4.89 -11.13
CA ARG A 74 -16.28 -4.24 -12.17
C ARG A 74 -17.27 -5.18 -12.83
N GLU A 75 -16.88 -6.42 -13.12
CA GLU A 75 -17.77 -7.45 -13.67
C GLU A 75 -18.98 -7.72 -12.75
N GLN A 76 -18.80 -7.49 -11.44
CA GLN A 76 -19.84 -7.59 -10.44
C GLN A 76 -20.51 -6.24 -10.10
N MET A 77 -20.31 -5.24 -10.97
CA MET A 77 -20.91 -3.89 -10.85
C MET A 77 -20.60 -3.19 -9.52
N ALA A 78 -19.43 -3.43 -8.93
CA ALA A 78 -18.96 -2.70 -7.77
C ALA A 78 -18.69 -1.23 -8.11
N THR A 79 -18.87 -0.35 -7.13
CA THR A 79 -18.53 1.07 -7.23
C THR A 79 -17.17 1.36 -6.62
N HIS A 80 -16.80 0.60 -5.58
CA HIS A 80 -15.57 0.77 -4.83
C HIS A 80 -14.89 -0.58 -4.56
N LEU A 81 -13.56 -0.56 -4.46
CA LEU A 81 -12.74 -1.72 -4.13
C LEU A 81 -11.84 -1.40 -2.94
N LEU A 82 -11.99 -2.16 -1.85
CA LEU A 82 -11.08 -2.12 -0.70
C LEU A 82 -9.88 -2.99 -0.97
N LEU A 83 -8.67 -2.43 -0.85
CA LEU A 83 -7.41 -3.16 -0.97
C LEU A 83 -6.89 -3.52 0.43
N LEU A 84 -6.48 -4.76 0.63
CA LEU A 84 -5.90 -5.22 1.90
C LEU A 84 -4.70 -6.13 1.66
N ASP A 85 -3.68 -5.96 2.50
CA ASP A 85 -2.59 -6.91 2.65
C ASP A 85 -3.03 -8.07 3.55
N GLN A 86 -2.36 -9.20 3.46
CA GLN A 86 -2.70 -10.43 4.19
C GLN A 86 -2.62 -10.31 5.72
N ASP A 87 -1.86 -9.34 6.22
CA ASP A 87 -1.55 -9.10 7.64
C ASP A 87 -2.21 -7.83 8.21
N SER A 88 -3.28 -7.38 7.57
CA SER A 88 -4.01 -6.17 7.95
C SER A 88 -5.40 -6.52 8.46
N VAL A 89 -5.72 -6.13 9.68
CA VAL A 89 -7.02 -6.43 10.30
C VAL A 89 -7.83 -5.15 10.46
N PRO A 90 -8.91 -4.97 9.66
CA PRO A 90 -9.77 -3.80 9.78
C PRO A 90 -10.61 -3.85 11.07
N ALA A 91 -10.73 -2.72 11.74
CA ALA A 91 -11.69 -2.58 12.84
C ALA A 91 -13.12 -2.68 12.30
N SER A 92 -14.04 -3.08 13.18
CA SER A 92 -15.48 -3.07 12.86
C SER A 92 -15.92 -1.67 12.43
N GLY A 93 -16.70 -1.59 11.34
CA GLY A 93 -17.19 -0.32 10.80
C GLY A 93 -16.18 0.49 9.98
N MET A 94 -14.93 -0.01 9.77
CA MET A 94 -13.91 0.71 9.01
C MET A 94 -14.40 1.06 7.60
N VAL A 95 -15.05 0.15 6.90
CA VAL A 95 -15.52 0.40 5.52
C VAL A 95 -16.61 1.47 5.49
N ALA A 96 -17.51 1.47 6.46
CA ALA A 96 -18.55 2.50 6.58
C ALA A 96 -17.93 3.88 6.81
N ALA A 97 -16.96 4.00 7.74
CA ALA A 97 -16.24 5.23 7.99
C ALA A 97 -15.45 5.72 6.75
N LEU A 98 -14.82 4.81 6.00
CA LEU A 98 -14.14 5.16 4.75
C LEU A 98 -15.09 5.73 3.71
N MET A 99 -16.33 5.22 3.62
CA MET A 99 -17.31 5.73 2.66
C MET A 99 -17.68 7.20 2.90
N GLU A 100 -17.60 7.69 4.13
CA GLU A 100 -17.82 9.12 4.43
C GLU A 100 -16.78 10.02 3.77
N GLY A 101 -15.56 9.50 3.57
CA GLY A 101 -14.50 10.23 2.88
C GLY A 101 -14.79 10.53 1.41
N PHE A 102 -15.68 9.78 0.75
CA PHE A 102 -16.12 10.06 -0.61
C PHE A 102 -17.16 11.19 -0.71
N GLN A 103 -17.68 11.67 0.43
CA GLN A 103 -18.55 12.85 0.49
C GLN A 103 -17.75 14.15 0.53
N GLN A 104 -16.42 14.08 0.61
CA GLN A 104 -15.56 15.24 0.66
C GLN A 104 -15.48 15.97 -0.68
N PRO A 105 -15.14 17.28 -0.69
CA PRO A 105 -15.14 18.10 -1.90
C PRO A 105 -14.15 17.61 -2.98
N GLY A 106 -14.59 17.66 -4.24
CA GLY A 106 -13.80 17.36 -5.44
C GLY A 106 -13.85 15.91 -5.87
N PRO A 107 -13.17 15.55 -6.96
CA PRO A 107 -13.10 14.17 -7.43
C PRO A 107 -12.21 13.35 -6.50
N VAL A 108 -12.79 12.42 -5.74
CA VAL A 108 -12.07 11.57 -4.78
C VAL A 108 -11.62 10.28 -5.48
N ALA A 109 -10.33 10.02 -5.52
CA ALA A 109 -9.78 8.78 -6.08
C ALA A 109 -9.84 7.63 -5.09
N ALA A 110 -9.40 7.90 -3.86
CA ALA A 110 -9.36 6.90 -2.80
C ALA A 110 -9.37 7.54 -1.41
N VAL A 111 -9.74 6.74 -0.43
CA VAL A 111 -9.76 7.09 1.00
C VAL A 111 -9.00 6.03 1.78
N GLY A 112 -8.24 6.44 2.79
CA GLY A 112 -7.44 5.53 3.59
C GLY A 112 -7.73 5.60 5.08
N PRO A 113 -7.59 4.48 5.81
CA PRO A 113 -7.73 4.44 7.27
C PRO A 113 -6.49 5.00 7.96
N LEU A 114 -6.66 5.40 9.22
CA LEU A 114 -5.53 5.59 10.12
C LEU A 114 -5.08 4.21 10.62
N TRP A 115 -3.93 3.76 10.12
CA TRP A 115 -3.36 2.49 10.53
C TRP A 115 -2.71 2.57 11.92
N ARG A 116 -2.63 1.43 12.60
CA ARG A 116 -1.91 1.25 13.86
C ARG A 116 -0.97 0.06 13.71
N ASP A 117 0.28 0.23 14.15
CA ASP A 117 1.21 -0.92 14.21
C ASP A 117 0.73 -1.89 15.30
N SER A 118 0.37 -3.13 14.90
CA SER A 118 -0.16 -4.14 15.82
C SER A 118 0.84 -4.59 16.89
N ARG A 119 2.15 -4.39 16.66
CA ARG A 119 3.23 -4.77 17.60
C ARG A 119 3.55 -3.67 18.59
N THR A 120 3.61 -2.40 18.14
CA THR A 120 3.98 -1.27 19.01
C THR A 120 2.76 -0.54 19.56
N ARG A 121 1.59 -0.75 18.97
CA ARG A 121 0.32 -0.06 19.27
C ARG A 121 0.37 1.44 19.01
N GLU A 122 1.38 1.88 18.28
CA GLU A 122 1.51 3.28 17.86
C GLU A 122 0.63 3.56 16.64
N ASP A 123 -0.11 4.67 16.69
CA ASP A 123 -0.90 5.14 15.55
C ASP A 123 0.02 5.64 14.44
N GLY A 124 -0.36 5.32 13.21
CA GLY A 124 0.28 5.77 12.00
C GLY A 124 0.05 7.26 11.72
N PHE A 125 0.37 7.65 10.52
CA PHE A 125 0.24 9.00 10.04
C PHE A 125 -0.09 8.98 8.55
N PHE A 126 -0.68 10.06 8.07
CA PHE A 126 -0.79 10.34 6.65
C PHE A 126 0.39 11.18 6.16
N VAL A 127 0.53 11.31 4.84
CA VAL A 127 1.60 12.09 4.22
C VAL A 127 1.01 13.23 3.42
N ARG A 128 1.50 14.45 3.67
CA ARG A 128 1.20 15.63 2.87
C ARG A 128 2.47 16.16 2.21
N LEU A 129 2.40 16.44 0.92
CA LEU A 129 3.47 17.12 0.20
C LEU A 129 3.51 18.59 0.60
N VAL A 130 4.72 19.07 0.81
CA VAL A 130 5.02 20.47 1.04
C VAL A 130 6.02 20.94 -0.01
N ARG A 131 6.23 22.27 -0.13
CA ARG A 131 7.06 22.85 -1.19
C ARG A 131 8.40 22.13 -1.39
N TRP A 132 9.07 21.70 -0.33
CA TRP A 132 10.39 21.08 -0.35
C TRP A 132 10.44 19.67 0.24
N GLY A 133 9.39 18.86 0.00
CA GLY A 133 9.36 17.49 0.46
C GLY A 133 7.99 17.00 0.90
N ALA A 134 7.96 16.19 1.94
CA ALA A 134 6.75 15.67 2.53
C ALA A 134 6.83 15.74 4.06
N ARG A 135 5.67 15.87 4.70
CA ARG A 135 5.57 15.80 6.16
C ARG A 135 4.49 14.82 6.59
N LYS A 136 4.69 14.26 7.75
CA LYS A 136 3.69 13.44 8.45
C LYS A 136 2.55 14.32 8.92
N TYR A 137 1.34 13.80 8.79
CA TYR A 137 0.12 14.43 9.27
C TYR A 137 -0.64 13.46 10.17
N GLN A 138 -0.89 13.86 11.41
CA GLN A 138 -1.69 13.12 12.37
C GLN A 138 -3.08 13.80 12.42
N PRO A 139 -4.15 13.11 12.01
CA PRO A 139 -5.49 13.69 12.08
C PRO A 139 -6.00 13.70 13.51
N ALA A 140 -6.87 14.66 13.84
CA ALA A 140 -7.66 14.65 15.06
C ALA A 140 -8.73 13.54 14.99
N ALA A 141 -9.27 13.12 16.14
CA ALA A 141 -10.40 12.20 16.19
C ALA A 141 -11.61 12.79 15.41
N GLY A 142 -12.28 11.98 14.63
CA GLY A 142 -13.41 12.41 13.77
C GLY A 142 -12.99 13.17 12.50
N GLU A 143 -11.71 13.43 12.30
CA GLU A 143 -11.27 14.23 11.16
C GLU A 143 -11.20 13.40 9.88
N ILE A 144 -11.73 13.94 8.78
CA ILE A 144 -11.50 13.49 7.41
C ILE A 144 -10.62 14.53 6.72
N ALA A 145 -9.34 14.19 6.53
CA ALA A 145 -8.32 15.16 6.13
C ALA A 145 -7.84 14.93 4.69
N PRO A 146 -7.67 15.99 3.88
CA PRO A 146 -7.01 15.85 2.59
C PRO A 146 -5.56 15.45 2.78
N VAL A 147 -5.12 14.45 2.03
CA VAL A 147 -3.76 13.89 2.09
C VAL A 147 -3.22 13.66 0.68
N ASP A 148 -1.92 13.52 0.51
CA ASP A 148 -1.34 13.27 -0.80
C ASP A 148 -1.09 11.78 -1.08
N PHE A 149 -0.88 11.00 0.00
CA PHE A 149 -0.67 9.57 -0.09
C PHE A 149 -1.39 8.83 1.03
N ILE A 150 -1.93 7.68 0.68
CA ILE A 150 -2.44 6.65 1.57
C ILE A 150 -1.70 5.34 1.28
N ILE A 151 -1.55 4.49 2.28
CA ILE A 151 -0.98 3.15 2.07
C ILE A 151 -1.99 2.28 1.31
N SER A 152 -1.51 1.31 0.53
CA SER A 152 -2.38 0.40 -0.21
C SER A 152 -3.34 -0.35 0.72
N SER A 153 -2.79 -0.91 1.81
CA SER A 153 -3.59 -1.70 2.73
C SER A 153 -4.61 -0.85 3.48
N GLY A 154 -5.87 -1.23 3.39
CA GLY A 154 -7.01 -0.49 3.93
C GLY A 154 -7.52 0.61 3.00
N SER A 155 -6.87 0.90 1.88
CA SER A 155 -7.37 1.92 0.96
C SER A 155 -8.63 1.47 0.24
N LEU A 156 -9.66 2.31 0.28
CA LEU A 156 -10.89 2.16 -0.48
C LEU A 156 -10.82 3.03 -1.72
N ILE A 157 -10.78 2.42 -2.91
CA ILE A 157 -10.61 3.11 -4.19
C ILE A 157 -11.92 3.20 -4.95
N SER A 158 -12.16 4.33 -5.63
CA SER A 158 -13.26 4.48 -6.58
C SER A 158 -12.91 3.76 -7.89
N LEU A 159 -13.74 2.80 -8.32
CA LEU A 159 -13.54 2.10 -9.58
C LEU A 159 -13.76 3.01 -10.79
N ALA A 160 -14.58 4.05 -10.66
CA ALA A 160 -14.72 5.09 -11.69
C ALA A 160 -13.42 5.91 -11.83
N ALA A 161 -12.84 6.34 -10.70
CA ALA A 161 -11.55 7.02 -10.72
C ALA A 161 -10.43 6.13 -11.28
N LEU A 162 -10.39 4.85 -10.89
CA LEU A 162 -9.42 3.89 -11.44
C LEU A 162 -9.59 3.71 -12.96
N ALA A 163 -10.81 3.79 -13.49
CA ALA A 163 -11.04 3.71 -14.93
C ALA A 163 -10.47 4.92 -15.68
N ASP A 164 -10.61 6.11 -15.11
CA ASP A 164 -10.12 7.34 -15.71
C ASP A 164 -8.60 7.50 -15.54
N ILE A 165 -8.07 7.26 -14.35
CA ILE A 165 -6.63 7.38 -14.05
C ILE A 165 -5.83 6.32 -14.80
N GLY A 166 -6.39 5.14 -14.99
CA GLY A 166 -5.76 3.97 -15.56
C GLY A 166 -5.33 2.95 -14.49
N PRO A 167 -5.00 1.71 -14.93
CA PRO A 167 -4.65 0.60 -14.06
C PRO A 167 -3.34 0.87 -13.29
N TYR A 168 -3.07 0.06 -12.26
CA TYR A 168 -1.77 0.03 -11.61
C TYR A 168 -0.67 -0.40 -12.58
N ASP A 169 0.52 0.19 -12.46
CA ASP A 169 1.68 -0.19 -13.28
C ASP A 169 2.23 -1.56 -12.79
N GLU A 170 1.95 -2.62 -13.56
CA GLU A 170 2.37 -3.98 -13.23
C GLU A 170 3.90 -4.16 -13.31
N GLY A 171 4.59 -3.30 -14.06
CA GLY A 171 6.05 -3.29 -14.17
C GLY A 171 6.75 -2.93 -12.86
N LEU A 172 6.08 -2.22 -11.96
CA LEU A 172 6.62 -1.91 -10.63
C LEU A 172 6.67 -3.14 -9.72
N PHE A 173 5.80 -4.09 -9.93
CA PHE A 173 5.72 -5.37 -9.23
C PHE A 173 5.36 -5.29 -7.74
N LEU A 174 6.05 -4.49 -6.92
CA LEU A 174 5.86 -4.45 -5.46
C LEU A 174 5.86 -3.01 -4.92
N GLU A 175 7.02 -2.39 -4.72
CA GLU A 175 7.16 -1.08 -4.10
C GLU A 175 6.69 0.05 -5.04
N HIS A 176 6.16 1.13 -4.48
CA HIS A 176 5.68 2.31 -5.22
C HIS A 176 4.47 2.09 -6.15
N THR A 177 3.82 0.94 -6.11
CA THR A 177 2.62 0.66 -6.92
C THR A 177 1.49 1.63 -6.59
N ASP A 178 1.26 1.87 -5.30
CA ASP A 178 0.31 2.85 -4.78
C ASP A 178 0.76 4.30 -5.03
N THR A 179 2.04 4.55 -4.82
CA THR A 179 2.64 5.88 -5.04
C THR A 179 2.52 6.32 -6.49
N ASP A 180 2.84 5.45 -7.44
CA ASP A 180 2.67 5.73 -8.86
C ASP A 180 1.23 6.08 -9.21
N TRP A 181 0.30 5.26 -8.77
CA TRP A 181 -1.12 5.51 -9.02
C TRP A 181 -1.60 6.80 -8.38
N ALA A 182 -1.17 7.10 -7.15
CA ALA A 182 -1.50 8.35 -6.48
C ALA A 182 -0.93 9.58 -7.19
N LEU A 183 0.30 9.51 -7.70
CA LEU A 183 0.90 10.59 -8.47
C LEU A 183 0.15 10.84 -9.79
N ARG A 184 -0.25 9.79 -10.50
CA ARG A 184 -1.08 9.90 -11.72
C ARG A 184 -2.46 10.48 -11.43
N ALA A 185 -3.10 10.00 -10.36
CA ALA A 185 -4.39 10.51 -9.90
C ALA A 185 -4.32 12.02 -9.60
N ARG A 186 -3.30 12.42 -8.83
CA ARG A 186 -3.04 13.82 -8.49
C ARG A 186 -2.82 14.69 -9.75
N ALA A 187 -2.05 14.22 -10.72
CA ALA A 187 -1.82 14.93 -11.97
C ALA A 187 -3.12 15.16 -12.77
N LYS A 188 -4.12 14.29 -12.59
CA LYS A 188 -5.47 14.43 -13.15
C LYS A 188 -6.44 15.25 -12.26
N GLY A 189 -5.98 15.80 -11.14
CA GLY A 189 -6.78 16.62 -10.23
C GLY A 189 -7.61 15.84 -9.20
N TYR A 190 -7.44 14.53 -9.10
CA TYR A 190 -8.07 13.72 -8.06
C TYR A 190 -7.48 13.99 -6.68
N ARG A 191 -8.29 13.74 -5.66
CA ARG A 191 -7.95 13.92 -4.25
C ARG A 191 -7.97 12.61 -3.49
N PHE A 192 -7.19 12.59 -2.41
CA PHE A 192 -7.15 11.51 -1.43
C PHE A 192 -7.53 12.06 -0.07
N TYR A 193 -8.23 11.25 0.73
CA TYR A 193 -8.57 11.62 2.09
C TYR A 193 -8.18 10.53 3.06
N GLY A 194 -7.63 10.94 4.20
CA GLY A 194 -7.40 10.08 5.34
C GLY A 194 -8.53 10.24 6.34
N VAL A 195 -9.09 9.13 6.82
CA VAL A 195 -10.20 9.09 7.76
C VAL A 195 -9.71 8.62 9.11
N ALA A 196 -9.76 9.51 10.12
CA ALA A 196 -9.22 9.23 11.46
C ALA A 196 -9.95 8.08 12.16
N ASP A 197 -11.26 7.99 11.99
CA ASP A 197 -12.11 7.00 12.67
C ASP A 197 -12.13 5.65 11.95
N ALA A 198 -11.68 5.58 10.71
CA ALA A 198 -11.41 4.31 10.04
C ALA A 198 -10.10 3.74 10.56
N ARG A 199 -10.14 2.62 11.28
CA ARG A 199 -8.98 2.02 11.94
C ARG A 199 -8.58 0.71 11.31
N LEU A 200 -7.26 0.52 11.14
CA LEU A 200 -6.65 -0.67 10.57
C LEU A 200 -5.45 -1.09 11.43
N ASP A 201 -5.48 -2.28 12.01
CA ASP A 201 -4.29 -2.87 12.59
C ASP A 201 -3.45 -3.49 11.46
N HIS A 202 -2.16 -3.10 11.38
CA HIS A 202 -1.25 -3.50 10.32
C HIS A 202 0.14 -3.77 10.85
N VAL A 203 0.87 -4.71 10.25
CA VAL A 203 2.25 -5.04 10.63
C VAL A 203 3.23 -4.31 9.73
N LEU A 204 3.99 -3.36 10.27
CA LEU A 204 5.01 -2.64 9.50
C LEU A 204 6.33 -3.41 9.43
N GLY A 205 6.75 -3.77 8.21
CA GLY A 205 8.06 -4.35 7.91
C GLY A 205 8.28 -5.77 8.42
N ASP A 206 9.32 -6.44 7.89
CA ASP A 206 9.61 -7.85 8.16
C ASP A 206 10.29 -8.07 9.52
N ALA A 207 11.10 -7.11 10.00
CA ALA A 207 11.80 -7.16 11.27
C ALA A 207 12.10 -5.74 11.80
N ALA A 208 12.25 -5.62 13.11
CA ALA A 208 12.69 -4.38 13.74
C ALA A 208 14.17 -4.51 14.16
N LEU A 209 15.03 -3.65 13.62
CA LEU A 209 16.42 -3.51 14.06
C LEU A 209 16.53 -2.33 15.03
N SER A 210 16.97 -2.59 16.24
CA SER A 210 17.31 -1.52 17.19
C SER A 210 18.75 -1.10 16.99
N VAL A 211 18.98 0.10 16.49
CA VAL A 211 20.30 0.70 16.37
C VAL A 211 20.42 1.83 17.38
N SER A 212 21.52 1.88 18.09
CA SER A 212 21.82 2.93 19.08
C SER A 212 22.97 3.83 18.58
N PRO A 213 22.79 4.65 17.55
CA PRO A 213 23.78 5.65 17.24
C PRO A 213 23.76 6.71 18.35
N LEU A 214 24.91 6.96 18.97
CA LEU A 214 25.08 7.97 20.03
C LEU A 214 24.19 7.76 21.27
N GLY A 215 23.90 6.49 21.64
CA GLY A 215 23.11 6.19 22.85
C GLY A 215 21.59 6.33 22.70
N LEU A 216 21.10 6.83 21.58
CA LEU A 216 19.67 6.94 21.30
C LEU A 216 19.17 5.66 20.63
N ARG A 217 18.40 4.85 21.36
CA ARG A 217 17.75 3.65 20.76
C ARG A 217 16.69 4.07 19.77
N ARG A 218 16.96 3.86 18.46
CA ARG A 218 15.95 4.00 17.40
C ARG A 218 15.64 2.64 16.80
N ARG A 219 14.36 2.33 16.67
CA ARG A 219 13.87 1.16 15.95
C ARG A 219 13.73 1.50 14.48
N PHE A 220 14.32 0.67 13.61
CA PHE A 220 14.16 0.75 12.18
C PHE A 220 13.51 -0.53 11.69
N PHE A 221 12.46 -0.40 10.88
CA PHE A 221 11.89 -1.53 10.19
C PHE A 221 12.79 -1.93 9.02
N VAL A 222 13.20 -3.18 9.03
CA VAL A 222 14.15 -3.71 8.05
C VAL A 222 13.42 -4.65 7.11
N HIS A 223 13.67 -4.49 5.82
CA HIS A 223 13.12 -5.33 4.78
C HIS A 223 14.17 -6.28 4.20
N LYS A 224 13.71 -7.35 3.55
CA LYS A 224 14.55 -8.28 2.80
C LYS A 224 15.29 -7.57 1.65
N PRO A 225 16.46 -8.09 1.18
CA PRO A 225 17.21 -7.47 0.09
C PRO A 225 16.41 -7.29 -1.21
N GLU A 226 15.48 -8.20 -1.50
CA GLU A 226 14.60 -8.14 -2.66
C GLU A 226 13.70 -6.90 -2.64
N ARG A 227 13.23 -6.52 -1.46
CA ARG A 227 12.40 -5.32 -1.29
C ARG A 227 13.20 -4.05 -1.51
N ASN A 228 14.48 -4.03 -1.08
CA ASN A 228 15.39 -2.92 -1.37
C ASN A 228 15.65 -2.75 -2.87
N TYR A 229 15.72 -3.88 -3.61
CA TYR A 229 15.84 -3.85 -5.06
C TYR A 229 14.64 -3.13 -5.70
N TYR A 230 13.42 -3.56 -5.40
CA TYR A 230 12.23 -2.93 -5.97
C TYR A 230 12.09 -1.46 -5.54
N LEU A 231 12.36 -1.13 -4.28
CA LEU A 231 12.30 0.25 -3.79
C LEU A 231 13.22 1.16 -4.61
N LEU A 232 14.51 0.84 -4.74
CA LEU A 232 15.46 1.68 -5.47
C LEU A 232 15.18 1.70 -6.97
N ARG A 233 14.89 0.52 -7.58
CA ARG A 233 14.56 0.42 -9.00
C ARG A 233 13.37 1.29 -9.38
N ASN A 234 12.29 1.19 -8.61
CA ASN A 234 11.04 1.89 -8.89
C ASN A 234 11.16 3.38 -8.57
N SER A 235 11.86 3.77 -7.51
CA SER A 235 12.18 5.18 -7.26
C SER A 235 12.86 5.83 -8.45
N LEU A 236 13.92 5.19 -9.01
CA LEU A 236 14.65 5.69 -10.19
C LEU A 236 13.74 5.81 -11.42
N ALA A 237 12.80 4.90 -11.61
CA ALA A 237 11.82 4.99 -12.68
C ALA A 237 10.85 6.16 -12.46
N LEU A 238 10.29 6.28 -11.25
CA LEU A 238 9.28 7.29 -10.94
C LEU A 238 9.85 8.73 -10.95
N TRP A 239 11.12 8.94 -10.57
CA TRP A 239 11.73 10.28 -10.62
C TRP A 239 11.76 10.88 -12.03
N ARG A 240 11.65 10.05 -13.06
CA ARG A 240 11.65 10.46 -14.48
C ARG A 240 10.25 10.58 -15.08
N ARG A 241 9.22 10.22 -14.33
CA ARG A 241 7.83 10.32 -14.81
C ARG A 241 7.38 11.78 -14.76
N HIS A 242 6.83 12.26 -15.87
CA HIS A 242 6.40 13.66 -16.03
C HIS A 242 5.30 14.11 -15.05
N TYR A 243 4.52 13.18 -14.51
CA TYR A 243 3.48 13.46 -13.52
C TYR A 243 4.01 13.49 -12.07
N ALA A 244 5.26 13.13 -11.83
CA ALA A 244 5.85 13.19 -10.50
C ALA A 244 6.24 14.63 -10.13
N PRO A 245 5.61 15.25 -9.11
CA PRO A 245 5.93 16.63 -8.75
C PRO A 245 7.31 16.71 -8.08
N TRP A 246 8.03 17.79 -8.34
CA TRP A 246 9.38 17.99 -7.80
C TRP A 246 9.45 17.87 -6.27
N SER A 247 8.44 18.30 -5.55
CA SER A 247 8.36 18.15 -4.10
C SER A 247 8.44 16.70 -3.65
N TRP A 248 7.75 15.80 -4.37
CA TRP A 248 7.83 14.36 -4.11
C TRP A 248 9.19 13.80 -4.52
N VAL A 249 9.70 14.16 -5.70
CA VAL A 249 11.01 13.68 -6.20
C VAL A 249 12.12 14.01 -5.22
N ILE A 250 12.22 15.28 -4.76
CA ILE A 250 13.23 15.72 -3.78
C ILE A 250 13.11 14.91 -2.47
N HIS A 251 11.87 14.71 -1.99
CA HIS A 251 11.64 13.92 -0.79
C HIS A 251 12.09 12.47 -0.96
N ASP A 252 11.67 11.83 -2.06
CA ASP A 252 11.94 10.42 -2.29
C ASP A 252 13.42 10.15 -2.62
N VAL A 253 14.09 11.02 -3.36
CA VAL A 253 15.57 10.96 -3.60
C VAL A 253 16.29 10.95 -2.26
N ARG A 254 15.99 11.94 -1.40
CA ARG A 254 16.64 12.03 -0.08
C ARG A 254 16.33 10.81 0.79
N ARG A 255 15.08 10.39 0.86
CA ARG A 255 14.64 9.23 1.63
C ARG A 255 15.32 7.95 1.14
N THR A 256 15.28 7.69 -0.17
CA THR A 256 15.85 6.50 -0.78
C THR A 256 17.37 6.46 -0.62
N PHE A 257 18.06 7.59 -0.83
CA PHE A 257 19.49 7.67 -0.59
C PHE A 257 19.87 7.32 0.86
N LEU A 258 19.23 7.95 1.83
CA LEU A 258 19.50 7.68 3.26
C LEU A 258 19.20 6.22 3.64
N LEU A 259 18.11 5.64 3.11
CA LEU A 259 17.78 4.23 3.32
C LEU A 259 18.84 3.31 2.72
N MET A 260 19.29 3.57 1.48
CA MET A 260 20.31 2.73 0.83
C MET A 260 21.64 2.78 1.58
N VAL A 261 22.07 3.96 2.03
CA VAL A 261 23.26 4.11 2.89
C VAL A 261 23.08 3.34 4.20
N PHE A 262 21.95 3.47 4.85
CA PHE A 262 21.66 2.75 6.08
C PHE A 262 21.72 1.22 5.87
N TYR A 263 21.08 0.70 4.82
CA TYR A 263 21.11 -0.72 4.50
C TYR A 263 22.51 -1.22 4.13
N ALA A 264 23.30 -0.43 3.42
CA ALA A 264 24.66 -0.80 3.04
C ALA A 264 25.61 -0.90 4.25
N LEU A 265 25.46 0.01 5.22
CA LEU A 265 26.38 0.12 6.34
C LEU A 265 25.96 -0.70 7.56
N PHE A 266 24.66 -0.77 7.87
CA PHE A 266 24.19 -1.25 9.16
C PHE A 266 23.38 -2.56 9.12
N VAL A 267 22.90 -2.99 7.93
CA VAL A 267 21.95 -4.12 7.85
C VAL A 267 22.56 -5.32 7.10
N PRO A 268 22.85 -6.44 7.78
CA PRO A 268 23.29 -7.66 7.10
C PRO A 268 22.13 -8.28 6.25
N PRO A 269 22.45 -9.09 5.23
CA PRO A 269 23.78 -9.33 4.64
C PRO A 269 24.19 -8.21 3.67
N ARG A 270 25.21 -7.42 4.02
CA ARG A 270 25.60 -6.20 3.32
C ARG A 270 25.96 -6.43 1.84
N LEU A 271 26.75 -7.46 1.54
CA LEU A 271 27.17 -7.74 0.17
C LEU A 271 25.99 -8.09 -0.76
N ALA A 272 25.03 -8.88 -0.27
CA ALA A 272 23.82 -9.21 -1.02
C ALA A 272 22.98 -7.95 -1.27
N ARG A 273 22.89 -7.04 -0.29
CA ARG A 273 22.18 -5.75 -0.45
C ARG A 273 22.87 -4.85 -1.47
N LEU A 274 24.20 -4.70 -1.41
CA LEU A 274 24.95 -3.94 -2.40
C LEU A 274 24.75 -4.49 -3.82
N ARG A 275 24.86 -5.80 -4.00
CA ARG A 275 24.57 -6.44 -5.31
C ARG A 275 23.15 -6.17 -5.79
N SER A 276 22.19 -6.22 -4.87
CA SER A 276 20.78 -5.90 -5.15
C SER A 276 20.61 -4.44 -5.57
N MET A 277 21.28 -3.50 -4.91
CA MET A 277 21.26 -2.06 -5.26
C MET A 277 21.88 -1.79 -6.62
N PHE A 278 23.03 -2.40 -6.95
CA PHE A 278 23.63 -2.27 -8.29
C PHE A 278 22.70 -2.75 -9.40
N ARG A 279 22.05 -3.92 -9.21
CA ARG A 279 21.04 -4.40 -10.16
C ARG A 279 19.87 -3.42 -10.26
N ALA A 280 19.38 -2.91 -9.12
CA ALA A 280 18.26 -1.96 -9.08
C ALA A 280 18.58 -0.68 -9.86
N VAL A 281 19.81 -0.15 -9.75
CA VAL A 281 20.22 1.03 -10.52
C VAL A 281 20.21 0.74 -12.02
N ARG A 282 20.86 -0.34 -12.45
CA ARG A 282 20.87 -0.74 -13.87
C ARG A 282 19.47 -0.90 -14.43
N ASP A 283 18.65 -1.68 -13.73
CA ASP A 283 17.32 -2.04 -14.21
C ASP A 283 16.34 -0.85 -14.10
N GLY A 284 16.46 -0.04 -13.05
CA GLY A 284 15.67 1.18 -12.86
C GLY A 284 15.96 2.25 -13.92
N LEU A 285 17.21 2.40 -14.35
CA LEU A 285 17.56 3.31 -15.44
C LEU A 285 17.06 2.80 -16.80
N ALA A 286 16.91 1.49 -16.97
CA ALA A 286 16.38 0.87 -18.19
C ALA A 286 14.85 0.89 -18.28
N MET A 287 14.12 1.05 -17.16
CA MET A 287 12.66 1.20 -17.17
C MET A 287 12.25 2.49 -17.89
N LYS A 288 11.24 2.37 -18.76
CA LYS A 288 10.64 3.52 -19.49
C LYS A 288 9.53 4.16 -18.69
#